data_0ee7daac6700cd70de69af77429d65cc
#
_entry.id   0ee7daac6700cd70de69af77429d65cc
#
_cell.length_a   1.000
_cell.length_b   1.000
_cell.length_c   1.000
_cell.angle_alpha   90.00
_cell.angle_beta   90.00
_cell.angle_gamma   90.00
#
_symmetry.space_group_name_H-M   'P 1'
#
loop_
_entity.id
_entity.type
_entity.pdbx_description
1 polymer ?
#
loop_
_entity_poly.entity_id
_entity_poly.type
_entity_poly.pdbx_seq_one_letter_code
_entity_poly.pdbx_strand_id
1 'polypeptide(L)'
;MGILAETADERVDDVRFDDDRLIVDLKDGRTISVLLAWFPRLFDAAPAQRANWQTCAAGYGIHWPDIDEHLSTEGLLRGAPAPGWKSAA
;
A
#
# COMPACT_ATOMS: atom_id res chain seq x y z
N MET A 1 -28.16 1.10 -8.30
CA MET A 1 -27.72 0.96 -8.62
C MET A 1 -26.74 0.77 -8.99
N GLY A 2 -26.43 0.71 -8.93
CA GLY A 2 -25.65 0.65 -9.23
C GLY A 2 -24.96 0.41 -9.97
N ILE A 3 -24.59 0.32 -10.35
CA ILE A 3 -23.96 0.07 -11.07
C ILE A 3 -23.01 0.38 -11.47
N LEU A 4 -22.75 0.75 -11.16
CA LEU A 4 -22.04 1.20 -11.65
C LEU A 4 -20.74 1.01 -11.66
N ALA A 5 -20.03 0.91 -10.92
CA ALA A 5 -18.66 0.69 -11.03
C ALA A 5 -18.43 -0.68 -11.38
N GLU A 6 -18.70 -0.89 -12.49
CA GLU A 6 -18.57 -2.19 -12.99
C GLU A 6 -17.19 -2.56 -13.30
N THR A 7 -16.27 -1.61 -13.37
CA THR A 7 -14.88 -1.89 -13.69
C THR A 7 -14.01 -1.65 -12.47
N ALA A 8 -12.96 -2.41 -12.36
CA ALA A 8 -11.98 -2.21 -11.30
C ALA A 8 -11.29 -0.86 -11.47
N ASP A 9 -11.01 -0.22 -10.35
CA ASP A 9 -10.21 1.00 -10.32
C ASP A 9 -9.20 0.83 -9.20
N GLU A 10 -7.99 0.44 -9.56
CA GLU A 10 -6.95 0.09 -8.60
C GLU A 10 -6.13 1.29 -8.15
N ARG A 11 -6.58 2.49 -8.45
CA ARG A 11 -5.92 3.67 -7.93
C ARG A 11 -6.16 3.78 -6.43
N VAL A 12 -5.19 4.35 -5.76
CA VAL A 12 -5.21 4.49 -4.30
C VAL A 12 -6.22 5.55 -3.90
N ASP A 13 -7.08 5.22 -2.95
CA ASP A 13 -8.00 6.17 -2.34
C ASP A 13 -7.44 6.65 -1.00
N ASP A 14 -6.96 5.73 -0.16
CA ASP A 14 -6.43 6.08 1.14
C ASP A 14 -5.42 5.02 1.58
N VAL A 15 -4.55 5.41 2.51
CA VAL A 15 -3.55 4.51 3.09
C VAL A 15 -3.65 4.64 4.60
N ARG A 16 -3.77 3.51 5.26
CA ARG A 16 -3.90 3.45 6.72
C ARG A 16 -2.97 2.38 7.26
N PHE A 17 -2.66 2.51 8.53
CA PHE A 17 -1.82 1.55 9.23
C PHE A 17 -2.49 1.15 10.51
N ASP A 18 -2.35 -0.11 10.90
CA ASP A 18 -2.60 -0.53 12.26
C ASP A 18 -1.32 -1.19 12.79
N ASP A 19 -1.40 -1.89 13.90
CA ASP A 19 -0.20 -2.30 14.62
C ASP A 19 0.76 -3.12 13.75
N ASP A 20 0.24 -3.98 12.90
CA ASP A 20 1.08 -4.88 12.11
C ASP A 20 0.72 -4.93 10.64
N ARG A 21 -0.17 -4.05 10.18
CA ARG A 21 -0.65 -4.11 8.80
C ARG A 21 -0.58 -2.77 8.10
N LEU A 22 -0.29 -2.83 6.81
CA LEU A 22 -0.50 -1.75 5.87
C LEU A 22 -1.85 -1.98 5.20
N ILE A 23 -2.71 -0.97 5.21
CA ILE A 23 -4.06 -1.07 4.67
C ILE A 23 -4.21 -0.02 3.58
N VAL A 24 -4.54 -0.45 2.38
CA VAL A 24 -4.70 0.44 1.23
C VAL A 24 -6.12 0.31 0.70
N ASP A 25 -6.85 1.40 0.71
CA ASP A 25 -8.18 1.45 0.13
C ASP A 25 -8.08 1.88 -1.32
N LEU A 26 -8.75 1.16 -2.19
CA LEU A 26 -8.77 1.46 -3.62
C LEU A 26 -10.03 2.22 -3.97
N LYS A 27 -9.99 2.95 -5.08
CA LYS A 27 -11.12 3.78 -5.49
C LYS A 27 -12.34 2.98 -5.87
N ASP A 28 -12.18 1.69 -6.21
CA ASP A 28 -13.32 0.84 -6.55
C ASP A 28 -13.97 0.18 -5.31
N GLY A 29 -13.51 0.53 -4.13
CA GLY A 29 -14.11 0.02 -2.89
C GLY A 29 -13.41 -1.18 -2.29
N ARG A 30 -12.44 -1.76 -2.98
CA ARG A 30 -11.67 -2.86 -2.40
C ARG A 30 -10.65 -2.33 -1.43
N THR A 31 -10.27 -3.15 -0.48
CA THR A 31 -9.24 -2.83 0.49
C THR A 31 -8.20 -3.92 0.50
N ILE A 32 -6.94 -3.54 0.43
CA ILE A 32 -5.83 -4.47 0.50
C ILE A 32 -5.20 -4.32 1.88
N SER A 33 -5.04 -5.45 2.57
CA SER A 33 -4.40 -5.45 3.87
C SER A 33 -3.24 -6.45 3.82
N VAL A 34 -2.03 -5.98 4.10
CA VAL A 34 -0.84 -6.83 4.04
C VAL A 34 -0.02 -6.64 5.30
N LEU A 35 0.83 -7.61 5.58
CA LEU A 35 1.70 -7.52 6.75
C LEU A 35 2.74 -6.42 6.53
N LEU A 36 2.85 -5.54 7.51
CA LEU A 36 3.81 -4.45 7.47
C LEU A 36 5.24 -4.97 7.41
N ALA A 37 5.48 -6.14 7.99
CA ALA A 37 6.81 -6.76 7.98
C ALA A 37 7.30 -7.11 6.58
N TRP A 38 6.42 -7.19 5.60
CA TRP A 38 6.83 -7.39 4.21
C TRP A 38 7.62 -6.19 3.67
N PHE A 39 7.53 -5.05 4.32
CA PHE A 39 8.14 -3.80 3.86
C PHE A 39 8.98 -3.23 4.98
N PRO A 40 10.25 -3.68 5.11
CA PRO A 40 11.07 -3.31 6.27
C PRO A 40 11.23 -1.81 6.48
N ARG A 41 11.30 -1.03 5.41
CA ARG A 41 11.42 0.43 5.57
C ARG A 41 10.20 1.02 6.25
N LEU A 42 9.01 0.52 5.90
CA LEU A 42 7.78 0.97 6.55
C LEU A 42 7.68 0.42 7.96
N PHE A 43 8.09 -0.83 8.14
CA PHE A 43 8.04 -1.46 9.45
C PHE A 43 8.88 -0.69 10.47
N ASP A 44 10.05 -0.22 10.04
CA ASP A 44 10.99 0.48 10.92
C ASP A 44 10.70 1.98 10.98
N ALA A 45 9.76 2.49 10.21
CA ALA A 45 9.49 3.92 10.14
C ALA A 45 8.72 4.41 11.35
N ALA A 46 8.93 5.68 11.69
CA ALA A 46 8.15 6.34 12.73
C ALA A 46 6.73 6.61 12.22
N PRO A 47 5.74 6.73 13.11
CA PRO A 47 4.37 7.00 12.67
C PRO A 47 4.24 8.23 11.77
N ALA A 48 5.00 9.29 12.04
CA ALA A 48 4.93 10.49 11.21
C ALA A 48 5.45 10.22 9.80
N GLN A 49 6.44 9.35 9.66
CA GLN A 49 6.96 8.99 8.35
C GLN A 49 5.97 8.13 7.57
N ARG A 50 5.29 7.23 8.25
CA ARG A 50 4.24 6.41 7.63
C ARG A 50 3.06 7.25 7.17
N ALA A 51 2.76 8.32 7.90
CA ALA A 51 1.66 9.21 7.56
C ALA A 51 1.98 10.13 6.40
N ASN A 52 3.26 10.30 6.07
CA ASN A 52 3.69 11.19 5.00
C ASN A 52 3.83 10.42 3.70
N TRP A 53 2.71 10.04 3.13
CA TRP A 53 2.67 9.33 1.86
C TRP A 53 1.98 10.19 0.81
N GLN A 54 2.29 9.90 -0.45
CA GLN A 54 1.62 10.55 -1.57
C GLN A 54 1.44 9.54 -2.69
N THR A 55 0.44 9.79 -3.51
CA THR A 55 0.24 8.93 -4.67
C THR A 55 1.24 9.31 -5.75
N CYS A 56 1.55 8.33 -6.58
CA CYS A 56 2.41 8.51 -7.74
C CYS A 56 1.92 7.58 -8.84
N ALA A 57 2.57 7.64 -10.02
CA ALA A 57 2.21 6.78 -11.14
C ALA A 57 0.72 6.87 -11.46
N ALA A 58 0.20 8.09 -11.56
CA ALA A 58 -1.20 8.37 -11.91
C ALA A 58 -2.19 7.73 -10.92
N GLY A 59 -1.78 7.56 -9.67
CA GLY A 59 -2.63 7.00 -8.63
C GLY A 59 -2.43 5.50 -8.39
N TYR A 60 -1.63 4.84 -9.20
CA TYR A 60 -1.41 3.40 -9.06
C TYR A 60 -0.22 3.06 -8.18
N GLY A 61 0.41 4.06 -7.62
CA GLY A 61 1.55 3.88 -6.73
C GLY A 61 1.45 4.73 -5.50
N ILE A 62 2.22 4.37 -4.48
CA ILE A 62 2.34 5.10 -3.22
C ILE A 62 3.81 5.35 -2.98
N HIS A 63 4.14 6.58 -2.63
CA HIS A 63 5.52 6.98 -2.34
C HIS A 63 5.60 7.56 -0.94
N TRP A 64 6.59 7.10 -0.17
CA TRP A 64 6.93 7.65 1.14
C TRP A 64 8.28 8.33 1.01
N PRO A 65 8.31 9.66 0.84
CA PRO A 65 9.57 10.35 0.58
C PRO A 65 10.58 10.31 1.72
N ASP A 66 10.10 10.25 2.96
CA ASP A 66 11.00 10.27 4.11
C ASP A 66 11.85 9.01 4.22
N ILE A 67 11.40 7.92 3.66
CA ILE A 67 12.08 6.63 3.76
C ILE A 67 12.36 6.04 2.39
N ASP A 68 12.10 6.80 1.34
CA ASP A 68 12.36 6.39 -0.04
C ASP A 68 11.74 5.04 -0.36
N GLU A 69 10.46 4.87 0.00
CA GLU A 69 9.75 3.65 -0.30
C GLU A 69 8.68 3.91 -1.34
N HIS A 70 8.54 2.95 -2.27
CA HIS A 70 7.53 2.97 -3.32
C HIS A 70 6.82 1.64 -3.36
N LEU A 71 5.50 1.66 -3.45
CA LEU A 71 4.72 0.45 -3.63
C LEU A 71 3.71 0.70 -4.74
N SER A 72 3.41 -0.34 -5.51
CA SER A 72 2.36 -0.26 -6.53
C SER A 72 1.16 -1.08 -6.08
N THR A 73 -0.03 -0.65 -6.50
CA THR A 73 -1.23 -1.43 -6.21
C THR A 73 -1.18 -2.79 -6.87
N GLU A 74 -0.60 -2.87 -8.07
CA GLU A 74 -0.43 -4.15 -8.74
C GLU A 74 0.44 -5.10 -7.90
N GLY A 75 1.56 -4.60 -7.39
CA GLY A 75 2.42 -5.41 -6.55
C GLY A 75 1.76 -5.86 -5.28
N LEU A 76 0.99 -4.98 -4.65
CA LEU A 76 0.25 -5.31 -3.44
C LEU A 76 -0.80 -6.38 -3.71
N LEU A 77 -1.55 -6.24 -4.78
CA LEU A 77 -2.58 -7.22 -5.15
C LEU A 77 -1.97 -8.57 -5.46
N ARG A 78 -0.79 -8.59 -6.06
CA ARG A 78 -0.12 -9.82 -6.41
C ARG A 78 0.59 -10.46 -5.22
N GLY A 79 0.76 -9.71 -4.13
CA GLY A 79 1.44 -10.23 -2.95
C GLY A 79 2.94 -10.23 -3.07
N ALA A 80 3.50 -9.20 -3.70
CA ALA A 80 4.94 -9.08 -3.90
C ALA A 80 5.57 -8.26 -2.79
N PRO A 81 6.31 -8.88 -1.87
CA PRO A 81 6.97 -8.12 -0.79
C PRO A 81 8.14 -7.32 -1.33
N ALA A 82 8.59 -6.35 -0.53
CA ALA A 82 9.73 -5.53 -0.89
C ALA A 82 11.00 -6.37 -0.97
N PRO A 83 11.97 -5.93 -1.78
CA PRO A 83 13.27 -6.58 -1.78
C PRO A 83 13.85 -6.58 -0.36
N GLY A 84 14.46 -7.69 0.00
CA GLY A 84 15.07 -7.83 1.33
C GLY A 84 14.16 -8.52 2.34
N TRP A 85 12.88 -8.63 2.07
CA TRP A 85 12.00 -9.39 2.96
C TRP A 85 12.37 -10.86 2.87
N LYS A 86 12.37 -11.53 4.02
CA LYS A 86 12.70 -12.95 4.08
C LYS A 86 11.53 -13.72 4.65
N SER A 87 11.21 -14.82 3.99
CA SER A 87 10.22 -15.73 4.51
C SER A 87 10.73 -16.37 5.81
N ALA A 88 9.80 -16.62 6.72
CA ALA A 88 10.13 -17.33 7.95
C ALA A 88 10.35 -18.82 7.72
N ALA A 89 9.98 -19.29 6.58
CA ALA A 89 10.08 -20.73 6.29
C ALA A 89 11.51 -21.17 6.17
#